data_c303aa58a329b017d9a1b2c25bb2d057
#
_entry.id   c303aa58a329b017d9a1b2c25bb2d057
#
_cell.length_a   1.000
_cell.length_b   1.000
_cell.length_c   1.000
_cell.angle_alpha   90.00
_cell.angle_beta   90.00
_cell.angle_gamma   90.00
#
_symmetry.space_group_name_H-M   'P 1'
#
loop_
_entity.id
_entity.type
_entity.pdbx_description
1 polymer ?
#
loop_
_entity_poly.entity_id
_entity_poly.type
_entity_poly.pdbx_seq_one_letter_code
_entity_poly.pdbx_strand_id
1 'polypeptide(L)'
;MKSHHHHNPITKLILKQVFKNKQIGLDKSIELSDYAIAKGYYNFKVMAKQKFRDIGFIIAGILCAAFGLESFLIPNHFVDGGATGISLLIAGETKIPLYIILTLINIPFMIMGSKIIGKAFAIKTSFAILGLSLAVAYIHFPDVTHEKVLVALFGGFFLGAGIGLSVRGGSVLDGTEVLAIYLSRKLGLKITDI
;
A
#
# COMPACT_ATOMS: atom_id res chain seq x y z
N MET A 1 41.63 -9.93 31.06
CA MET A 1 40.52 -10.88 30.97
C MET A 1 39.72 -10.52 29.70
N LYS A 2 40.01 -11.17 28.55
CA LYS A 2 39.36 -10.87 27.26
C LYS A 2 38.09 -11.69 27.17
N SER A 3 36.94 -11.07 27.27
CA SER A 3 35.63 -11.70 27.04
C SER A 3 35.42 -11.82 25.53
N HIS A 4 35.52 -13.04 25.00
CA HIS A 4 35.10 -13.38 23.65
C HIS A 4 33.57 -13.42 23.59
N HIS A 5 32.93 -12.30 23.27
CA HIS A 5 31.51 -12.33 22.89
C HIS A 5 31.35 -12.96 21.51
N HIS A 6 30.88 -14.20 21.50
CA HIS A 6 30.34 -14.85 20.29
C HIS A 6 29.20 -14.03 19.73
N HIS A 7 29.47 -13.20 18.70
CA HIS A 7 28.44 -12.47 18.01
C HIS A 7 27.57 -13.43 17.19
N ASN A 8 26.34 -13.58 17.62
CA ASN A 8 25.29 -14.34 16.94
C ASN A 8 25.18 -13.85 15.47
N PRO A 9 25.15 -14.75 14.45
CA PRO A 9 25.10 -14.35 13.03
C PRO A 9 23.95 -13.38 12.69
N ILE A 10 22.86 -13.43 13.46
CA ILE A 10 21.72 -12.51 13.35
C ILE A 10 22.13 -11.07 13.70
N THR A 11 22.96 -10.88 14.72
CA THR A 11 23.44 -9.55 15.12
C THR A 11 24.31 -8.92 14.02
N LYS A 12 25.14 -9.73 13.32
CA LYS A 12 25.95 -9.27 12.18
C LYS A 12 25.08 -8.86 10.97
N LEU A 13 24.01 -9.58 10.69
CA LEU A 13 23.06 -9.23 9.61
C LEU A 13 22.29 -7.95 9.91
N ILE A 14 21.82 -7.77 11.15
CA ILE A 14 21.14 -6.54 11.61
C ILE A 14 22.07 -5.33 11.51
N LEU A 15 23.32 -5.48 11.96
CA LEU A 15 24.32 -4.43 11.88
C LEU A 15 24.66 -4.07 10.43
N LYS A 16 24.82 -5.05 9.54
CA LYS A 16 25.09 -4.84 8.11
C LYS A 16 23.95 -4.07 7.42
N GLN A 17 22.70 -4.28 7.82
CA GLN A 17 21.54 -3.61 7.25
C GLN A 17 21.36 -2.19 7.80
N VAL A 18 21.68 -1.96 9.07
CA VAL A 18 21.63 -0.63 9.72
C VAL A 18 22.75 0.28 9.22
N PHE A 19 23.95 -0.26 8.98
CA PHE A 19 25.09 0.51 8.47
C PHE A 19 25.13 0.67 6.97
N LYS A 20 24.39 -0.13 6.18
CA LYS A 20 24.27 0.03 4.73
C LYS A 20 23.66 1.38 4.32
N ASN A 21 22.93 2.03 5.22
CA ASN A 21 22.30 3.34 5.00
C ASN A 21 23.19 4.53 5.42
N LYS A 22 24.37 4.26 5.98
CA LYS A 22 25.36 5.30 6.29
C LYS A 22 26.64 4.89 5.61
N GLN A 23 27.05 5.60 4.55
CA GLN A 23 28.35 5.46 3.92
C GLN A 23 29.45 5.83 4.92
N ILE A 24 29.78 4.91 5.81
CA ILE A 24 30.95 5.00 6.66
C ILE A 24 31.89 3.90 6.16
N GLY A 25 33.07 4.31 5.64
CA GLY A 25 34.07 3.42 5.12
C GLY A 25 34.37 2.25 6.05
N LEU A 26 34.28 1.04 5.52
CA LEU A 26 34.53 -0.24 6.18
C LEU A 26 36.03 -0.48 6.34
N ASP A 27 36.75 0.45 6.93
CA ASP A 27 38.18 0.21 7.23
C ASP A 27 38.57 0.82 8.57
N LYS A 28 38.07 0.20 9.63
CA LYS A 28 38.66 0.17 10.98
C LYS A 28 37.84 -0.81 11.82
N SER A 29 38.52 -1.71 12.50
CA SER A 29 38.00 -2.54 13.60
C SER A 29 37.34 -1.64 14.65
N ILE A 30 36.08 -1.27 14.41
CA ILE A 30 35.29 -0.48 15.37
C ILE A 30 34.89 -1.49 16.44
N GLU A 31 35.48 -1.39 17.62
CA GLU A 31 34.86 -1.92 18.85
C GLU A 31 33.46 -1.32 18.91
N LEU A 32 32.47 -2.11 18.53
CA LEU A 32 31.08 -1.71 18.60
C LEU A 32 30.73 -1.54 20.09
N SER A 33 30.67 -0.29 20.52
CA SER A 33 30.18 0.05 21.86
C SER A 33 28.82 -0.63 22.07
N ASP A 34 28.61 -1.22 23.25
CA ASP A 34 27.33 -1.84 23.64
C ASP A 34 26.15 -0.89 23.41
N TYR A 35 26.37 0.41 23.50
CA TYR A 35 25.41 1.45 23.15
C TYR A 35 25.00 1.44 21.66
N ALA A 36 25.94 1.24 20.73
CA ALA A 36 25.65 1.20 19.30
C ALA A 36 24.82 -0.03 18.94
N ILE A 37 25.09 -1.16 19.60
CA ILE A 37 24.32 -2.41 19.44
C ILE A 37 22.90 -2.24 19.99
N ALA A 38 22.74 -1.69 21.18
CA ALA A 38 21.45 -1.45 21.81
C ALA A 38 20.59 -0.46 20.98
N LYS A 39 21.20 0.62 20.47
CA LYS A 39 20.54 1.58 19.58
C LYS A 39 20.12 0.93 18.25
N GLY A 40 20.97 0.08 17.67
CA GLY A 40 20.64 -0.69 16.45
C GLY A 40 19.44 -1.61 16.65
N TYR A 41 19.41 -2.35 17.76
CA TYR A 41 18.30 -3.22 18.12
C TYR A 41 17.00 -2.46 18.36
N TYR A 42 17.06 -1.34 19.08
CA TYR A 42 15.89 -0.48 19.30
C TYR A 42 15.32 0.07 17.98
N ASN A 43 16.19 0.61 17.11
CA ASN A 43 15.78 1.09 15.80
C ASN A 43 15.17 0.00 14.93
N PHE A 44 15.73 -1.23 14.97
CA PHE A 44 15.16 -2.37 14.25
C PHE A 44 13.77 -2.73 14.78
N LYS A 45 13.57 -2.78 16.09
CA LYS A 45 12.27 -3.07 16.72
C LYS A 45 11.22 -2.01 16.35
N VAL A 46 11.60 -0.72 16.35
CA VAL A 46 10.71 0.38 15.94
C VAL A 46 10.35 0.27 14.47
N MET A 47 11.34 0.03 13.58
CA MET A 47 11.09 -0.16 12.14
C MET A 47 10.21 -1.37 11.84
N ALA A 48 10.45 -2.49 12.52
CA ALA A 48 9.63 -3.69 12.38
C ALA A 48 8.18 -3.41 12.80
N LYS A 49 7.97 -2.78 13.96
CA LYS A 49 6.63 -2.39 14.45
C LYS A 49 5.91 -1.46 13.46
N GLN A 50 6.63 -0.49 12.88
CA GLN A 50 6.06 0.41 11.86
C GLN A 50 5.63 -0.37 10.61
N LYS A 51 6.49 -1.26 10.09
CA LYS A 51 6.16 -2.09 8.92
C LYS A 51 4.94 -3.00 9.16
N PHE A 52 4.85 -3.63 10.32
CA PHE A 52 3.69 -4.44 10.67
C PHE A 52 2.41 -3.62 10.73
N ARG A 53 2.47 -2.42 11.30
CA ARG A 53 1.35 -1.50 11.34
C ARG A 53 0.92 -1.04 9.94
N ASP A 54 1.90 -0.70 9.08
CA ASP A 54 1.64 -0.30 7.70
C ASP A 54 0.92 -1.41 6.91
N ILE A 55 1.40 -2.65 7.03
CA ILE A 55 0.77 -3.82 6.40
C ILE A 55 -0.64 -4.02 6.95
N GLY A 56 -0.84 -3.88 8.25
CA GLY A 56 -2.17 -3.96 8.87
C GLY A 56 -3.14 -2.92 8.30
N PHE A 57 -2.69 -1.67 8.11
CA PHE A 57 -3.49 -0.63 7.47
C PHE A 57 -3.81 -0.94 6.01
N ILE A 58 -2.86 -1.48 5.25
CA ILE A 58 -3.08 -1.86 3.85
C ILE A 58 -4.13 -2.98 3.76
N ILE A 59 -4.01 -4.04 4.59
CA ILE A 59 -4.96 -5.14 4.59
C ILE A 59 -6.36 -4.67 5.01
N ALA A 60 -6.46 -3.86 6.06
CA ALA A 60 -7.73 -3.28 6.48
C ALA A 60 -8.32 -2.38 5.37
N GLY A 61 -7.50 -1.62 4.68
CA GLY A 61 -7.88 -0.80 3.54
C GLY A 61 -8.43 -1.62 2.37
N ILE A 62 -7.75 -2.72 2.02
CA ILE A 62 -8.19 -3.66 0.98
C ILE A 62 -9.57 -4.25 1.32
N LEU A 63 -9.75 -4.75 2.53
CA LEU A 63 -11.02 -5.37 2.95
C LEU A 63 -12.15 -4.34 2.99
N CYS A 64 -11.88 -3.13 3.48
CA CYS A 64 -12.86 -2.07 3.54
C CYS A 64 -13.29 -1.60 2.14
N ALA A 65 -12.34 -1.43 1.21
CA ALA A 65 -12.62 -1.07 -0.17
C ALA A 65 -13.33 -2.21 -0.93
N ALA A 66 -12.90 -3.46 -0.76
CA ALA A 66 -13.55 -4.61 -1.36
C ALA A 66 -15.01 -4.74 -0.90
N PHE A 67 -15.28 -4.53 0.40
CA PHE A 67 -16.63 -4.51 0.93
C PHE A 67 -17.47 -3.39 0.31
N GLY A 68 -16.92 -2.19 0.17
CA GLY A 68 -17.61 -1.08 -0.49
C GLY A 68 -17.96 -1.37 -1.95
N LEU A 69 -17.02 -1.96 -2.69
CA LEU A 69 -17.23 -2.34 -4.09
C LEU A 69 -18.25 -3.47 -4.24
N GLU A 70 -18.05 -4.58 -3.56
CA GLU A 70 -18.85 -5.81 -3.69
C GLU A 70 -20.28 -5.66 -3.13
N SER A 71 -20.43 -5.05 -1.95
CA SER A 71 -21.73 -4.97 -1.28
C SER A 71 -22.61 -3.81 -1.73
N PHE A 72 -22.03 -2.78 -2.34
CA PHE A 72 -22.78 -1.57 -2.68
C PHE A 72 -22.66 -1.18 -4.15
N LEU A 73 -21.45 -1.02 -4.70
CA LEU A 73 -21.26 -0.43 -6.04
C LEU A 73 -21.59 -1.43 -7.15
N ILE A 74 -20.98 -2.61 -7.13
CA ILE A 74 -21.12 -3.63 -8.18
C ILE A 74 -22.57 -4.07 -8.36
N PRO A 75 -23.33 -4.47 -7.31
CA PRO A 75 -24.70 -4.95 -7.46
C PRO A 75 -25.66 -3.89 -7.96
N ASN A 76 -25.35 -2.62 -7.69
CA ASN A 76 -26.21 -1.49 -8.05
C ASN A 76 -25.75 -0.75 -9.33
N HIS A 77 -24.75 -1.27 -10.04
CA HIS A 77 -24.16 -0.66 -11.23
C HIS A 77 -23.70 0.78 -11.00
N PHE A 78 -23.24 1.08 -9.79
CA PHE A 78 -22.63 2.36 -9.48
C PHE A 78 -21.20 2.40 -9.98
N VAL A 79 -20.82 3.52 -10.58
CA VAL A 79 -19.48 3.76 -11.11
C VAL A 79 -18.74 4.64 -10.11
N ASP A 80 -17.55 4.21 -9.72
CA ASP A 80 -16.61 5.01 -8.94
C ASP A 80 -15.82 5.97 -9.83
N GLY A 81 -15.01 6.82 -9.23
CA GLY A 81 -14.02 7.64 -9.94
C GLY A 81 -12.75 6.87 -10.29
N GLY A 82 -11.88 7.48 -11.10
CA GLY A 82 -10.54 6.99 -11.33
C GLY A 82 -10.42 5.71 -12.17
N ALA A 83 -9.33 4.98 -11.98
CA ALA A 83 -9.05 3.74 -12.71
C ALA A 83 -10.02 2.62 -12.31
N THR A 84 -10.47 2.59 -11.05
CA THR A 84 -11.48 1.66 -10.57
C THR A 84 -12.82 1.88 -11.29
N GLY A 85 -13.26 3.13 -11.47
CA GLY A 85 -14.49 3.45 -12.21
C GLY A 85 -14.43 3.05 -13.68
N ILE A 86 -13.31 3.32 -14.35
CA ILE A 86 -13.08 2.85 -15.72
C ILE A 86 -13.13 1.31 -15.79
N SER A 87 -12.55 0.64 -14.79
CA SER A 87 -12.58 -0.82 -14.71
C SER A 87 -13.98 -1.37 -14.54
N LEU A 88 -14.82 -0.72 -13.72
CA LEU A 88 -16.23 -1.08 -13.53
C LEU A 88 -17.05 -0.89 -14.83
N LEU A 89 -16.85 0.20 -15.55
CA LEU A 89 -17.52 0.43 -16.85
C LEU A 89 -17.15 -0.64 -17.86
N ILE A 90 -15.87 -0.93 -18.03
CA ILE A 90 -15.42 -1.94 -18.98
C ILE A 90 -15.92 -3.34 -18.56
N ALA A 91 -15.90 -3.66 -17.28
CA ALA A 91 -16.42 -4.95 -16.79
C ALA A 91 -17.93 -5.07 -17.00
N GLY A 92 -18.67 -3.97 -16.85
CA GLY A 92 -20.12 -3.96 -17.10
C GLY A 92 -20.50 -4.15 -18.56
N GLU A 93 -19.71 -3.62 -19.49
CA GLU A 93 -19.94 -3.76 -20.95
C GLU A 93 -19.32 -5.01 -21.55
N THR A 94 -18.31 -5.57 -20.91
CA THR A 94 -17.63 -6.79 -21.38
C THR A 94 -17.94 -7.97 -20.46
N LYS A 95 -17.72 -9.17 -20.93
CA LYS A 95 -17.82 -10.38 -20.09
C LYS A 95 -16.52 -10.65 -19.31
N ILE A 96 -15.60 -9.68 -19.26
CA ILE A 96 -14.31 -9.83 -18.59
C ILE A 96 -14.50 -9.53 -17.11
N PRO A 97 -14.06 -10.41 -16.21
CA PRO A 97 -14.18 -10.17 -14.77
C PRO A 97 -13.46 -8.90 -14.32
N LEU A 98 -14.09 -8.14 -13.41
CA LEU A 98 -13.59 -6.86 -12.89
C LEU A 98 -12.15 -6.93 -12.37
N TYR A 99 -11.79 -7.99 -11.65
CA TYR A 99 -10.45 -8.14 -11.05
C TYR A 99 -9.31 -8.16 -12.09
N ILE A 100 -9.59 -8.68 -13.31
CA ILE A 100 -8.61 -8.67 -14.41
C ILE A 100 -8.41 -7.25 -14.93
N ILE A 101 -9.53 -6.57 -15.22
CA ILE A 101 -9.51 -5.21 -15.76
C ILE A 101 -8.89 -4.24 -14.76
N LEU A 102 -9.27 -4.36 -13.49
CA LEU A 102 -8.73 -3.54 -12.40
C LEU A 102 -7.20 -3.67 -12.33
N THR A 103 -6.68 -4.88 -12.43
CA THR A 103 -5.23 -5.12 -12.43
C THR A 103 -4.56 -4.52 -13.66
N LEU A 104 -5.11 -4.77 -14.86
CA LEU A 104 -4.52 -4.31 -16.13
C LEU A 104 -4.45 -2.79 -16.24
N ILE A 105 -5.54 -2.10 -15.90
CA ILE A 105 -5.62 -0.62 -15.95
C ILE A 105 -4.63 0.00 -14.96
N ASN A 106 -4.37 -0.64 -13.84
CA ASN A 106 -3.46 -0.11 -12.82
C ASN A 106 -1.97 -0.37 -13.12
N ILE A 107 -1.61 -1.28 -14.04
CA ILE A 107 -0.20 -1.56 -14.38
C ILE A 107 0.60 -0.30 -14.76
N PRO A 108 0.16 0.57 -15.69
CA PRO A 108 0.93 1.74 -16.07
C PRO A 108 1.17 2.70 -14.89
N PHE A 109 0.18 2.85 -14.00
CA PHE A 109 0.32 3.67 -12.80
C PHE A 109 1.30 3.08 -11.79
N MET A 110 1.33 1.75 -11.63
CA MET A 110 2.30 1.07 -10.78
C MET A 110 3.72 1.30 -11.27
N ILE A 111 3.95 1.20 -12.59
CA ILE A 111 5.25 1.48 -13.22
C ILE A 111 5.63 2.95 -13.00
N MET A 112 4.70 3.87 -13.21
CA MET A 112 4.91 5.29 -12.99
C MET A 112 5.26 5.59 -11.52
N GLY A 113 4.54 5.01 -10.57
CA GLY A 113 4.77 5.14 -9.13
C GLY A 113 6.18 4.69 -8.73
N SER A 114 6.70 3.62 -9.36
CA SER A 114 8.05 3.11 -9.08
C SER A 114 9.15 4.10 -9.46
N LYS A 115 8.95 4.86 -10.55
CA LYS A 115 9.92 5.85 -11.06
C LYS A 115 9.86 7.17 -10.31
N ILE A 116 8.66 7.58 -9.87
CA ILE A 116 8.40 8.93 -9.34
C ILE A 116 8.50 8.98 -7.82
N ILE A 117 7.92 8.00 -7.14
CA ILE A 117 7.82 7.98 -5.68
C ILE A 117 8.91 7.10 -5.09
N GLY A 118 9.14 5.94 -5.69
CA GLY A 118 10.20 5.01 -5.30
C GLY A 118 9.74 3.55 -5.26
N LYS A 119 10.72 2.64 -5.29
CA LYS A 119 10.48 1.19 -5.37
C LYS A 119 9.70 0.63 -4.17
N ALA A 120 9.96 1.14 -2.96
CA ALA A 120 9.26 0.67 -1.75
C ALA A 120 7.76 0.99 -1.79
N PHE A 121 7.40 2.19 -2.26
CA PHE A 121 6.00 2.59 -2.48
C PHE A 121 5.34 1.73 -3.55
N ALA A 122 6.00 1.55 -4.70
CA ALA A 122 5.47 0.75 -5.80
C ALA A 122 5.18 -0.70 -5.39
N ILE A 123 6.07 -1.32 -4.61
CA ILE A 123 5.85 -2.69 -4.11
C ILE A 123 4.63 -2.75 -3.19
N LYS A 124 4.47 -1.79 -2.26
CA LYS A 124 3.31 -1.73 -1.36
C LYS A 124 2.02 -1.50 -2.16
N THR A 125 2.05 -0.59 -3.13
CA THR A 125 0.91 -0.28 -4.02
C THR A 125 0.55 -1.47 -4.89
N SER A 126 1.53 -2.15 -5.49
CA SER A 126 1.28 -3.39 -6.24
C SER A 126 0.61 -4.45 -5.38
N PHE A 127 1.10 -4.63 -4.15
CA PHE A 127 0.49 -5.55 -3.20
C PHE A 127 -0.95 -5.14 -2.83
N ALA A 128 -1.21 -3.84 -2.66
CA ALA A 128 -2.53 -3.32 -2.33
C ALA A 128 -3.53 -3.51 -3.48
N ILE A 129 -3.15 -3.16 -4.72
CA ILE A 129 -4.00 -3.30 -5.91
C ILE A 129 -4.27 -4.77 -6.24
N LEU A 130 -3.23 -5.62 -6.23
CA LEU A 130 -3.41 -7.06 -6.43
C LEU A 130 -4.23 -7.68 -5.30
N GLY A 131 -4.03 -7.24 -4.06
CA GLY A 131 -4.82 -7.67 -2.92
C GLY A 131 -6.30 -7.30 -3.06
N LEU A 132 -6.60 -6.07 -3.51
CA LEU A 132 -7.98 -5.64 -3.80
C LEU A 132 -8.59 -6.48 -4.94
N SER A 133 -7.85 -6.68 -6.03
CA SER A 133 -8.31 -7.52 -7.15
C SER A 133 -8.62 -8.95 -6.71
N LEU A 134 -7.76 -9.54 -5.89
CA LEU A 134 -7.99 -10.88 -5.32
C LEU A 134 -9.16 -10.89 -4.33
N ALA A 135 -9.31 -9.87 -3.50
CA ALA A 135 -10.44 -9.76 -2.58
C ALA A 135 -11.77 -9.74 -3.35
N VAL A 136 -11.87 -8.90 -4.38
CA VAL A 136 -13.05 -8.84 -5.28
C VAL A 136 -13.27 -10.15 -6.06
N ALA A 137 -12.19 -10.90 -6.36
CA ALA A 137 -12.31 -12.17 -7.08
C ALA A 137 -12.83 -13.33 -6.22
N TYR A 138 -12.47 -13.35 -4.94
CA TYR A 138 -12.69 -14.51 -4.06
C TYR A 138 -13.62 -14.25 -2.88
N ILE A 139 -13.70 -13.02 -2.38
CA ILE A 139 -14.54 -12.68 -1.24
C ILE A 139 -15.86 -12.14 -1.80
N HIS A 140 -16.90 -12.94 -1.71
CA HIS A 140 -18.25 -12.52 -2.10
C HIS A 140 -18.97 -11.98 -0.87
N PHE A 141 -19.13 -10.67 -0.81
CA PHE A 141 -19.93 -10.03 0.23
C PHE A 141 -21.41 -10.01 -0.16
N PRO A 142 -22.35 -10.13 0.78
CA PRO A 142 -23.75 -10.02 0.46
C PRO A 142 -24.14 -8.62 0.05
N ASP A 143 -25.13 -8.52 -0.84
CA ASP A 143 -25.76 -7.25 -1.20
C ASP A 143 -26.46 -6.67 0.01
N VAL A 144 -26.12 -5.43 0.39
CA VAL A 144 -26.66 -4.81 1.61
C VAL A 144 -27.93 -4.01 1.32
N THR A 145 -27.96 -3.26 0.22
CA THR A 145 -29.08 -2.40 -0.12
C THR A 145 -29.09 -2.06 -1.62
N HIS A 146 -30.30 -1.79 -2.14
CA HIS A 146 -30.49 -1.31 -3.52
C HIS A 146 -30.97 0.17 -3.56
N GLU A 147 -31.12 0.82 -2.40
CA GLU A 147 -31.47 2.23 -2.32
C GLU A 147 -30.28 3.10 -2.75
N LYS A 148 -30.43 3.81 -3.86
CA LYS A 148 -29.37 4.58 -4.52
C LYS A 148 -28.64 5.54 -3.60
N VAL A 149 -29.37 6.21 -2.69
CA VAL A 149 -28.79 7.17 -1.75
C VAL A 149 -27.93 6.45 -0.71
N LEU A 150 -28.40 5.32 -0.21
CA LEU A 150 -27.64 4.50 0.77
C LEU A 150 -26.41 3.87 0.09
N VAL A 151 -26.54 3.39 -1.14
CA VAL A 151 -25.43 2.87 -1.92
C VAL A 151 -24.35 3.93 -2.11
N ALA A 152 -24.72 5.15 -2.51
CA ALA A 152 -23.75 6.24 -2.69
C ALA A 152 -23.08 6.62 -1.36
N LEU A 153 -23.86 6.71 -0.27
CA LEU A 153 -23.35 7.11 1.04
C LEU A 153 -22.42 6.06 1.65
N PHE A 154 -22.91 4.82 1.77
CA PHE A 154 -22.12 3.77 2.41
C PHE A 154 -21.04 3.19 1.50
N GLY A 155 -21.32 3.01 0.22
CA GLY A 155 -20.31 2.60 -0.76
C GLY A 155 -19.16 3.59 -0.82
N GLY A 156 -19.46 4.89 -0.93
CA GLY A 156 -18.47 5.97 -0.88
C GLY A 156 -17.70 6.03 0.45
N PHE A 157 -18.40 5.83 1.59
CA PHE A 157 -17.76 5.79 2.90
C PHE A 157 -16.77 4.63 3.03
N PHE A 158 -17.18 3.41 2.71
CA PHE A 158 -16.30 2.24 2.82
C PHE A 158 -15.13 2.29 1.84
N LEU A 159 -15.39 2.74 0.61
CA LEU A 159 -14.34 2.90 -0.39
C LEU A 159 -13.34 3.99 0.02
N GLY A 160 -13.83 5.16 0.41
CA GLY A 160 -12.99 6.26 0.90
C GLY A 160 -12.20 5.91 2.17
N ALA A 161 -12.82 5.18 3.12
CA ALA A 161 -12.13 4.67 4.29
C ALA A 161 -11.04 3.66 3.91
N GLY A 162 -11.30 2.76 2.96
CA GLY A 162 -10.33 1.82 2.41
C GLY A 162 -9.13 2.50 1.79
N ILE A 163 -9.38 3.50 0.94
CA ILE A 163 -8.36 4.36 0.33
C ILE A 163 -7.53 5.05 1.43
N GLY A 164 -8.18 5.72 2.37
CA GLY A 164 -7.51 6.43 3.47
C GLY A 164 -6.62 5.54 4.33
N LEU A 165 -7.08 4.33 4.66
CA LEU A 165 -6.29 3.34 5.40
C LEU A 165 -5.06 2.88 4.60
N SER A 166 -5.22 2.62 3.30
CA SER A 166 -4.12 2.20 2.42
C SER A 166 -3.07 3.30 2.27
N VAL A 167 -3.48 4.55 2.11
CA VAL A 167 -2.58 5.71 2.07
C VAL A 167 -1.82 5.85 3.38
N ARG A 168 -2.47 5.63 4.53
CA ARG A 168 -1.82 5.62 5.84
C ARG A 168 -0.81 4.47 5.97
N GLY A 169 -1.02 3.34 5.31
CA GLY A 169 -0.07 2.23 5.19
C GLY A 169 1.09 2.51 4.23
N GLY A 170 1.03 3.63 3.50
CA GLY A 170 2.03 4.05 2.52
C GLY A 170 1.90 3.34 1.17
N SER A 171 0.67 3.04 0.77
CA SER A 171 0.27 2.53 -0.55
C SER A 171 -0.96 3.28 -1.05
N VAL A 172 -1.37 3.01 -2.28
CA VAL A 172 -2.64 3.46 -2.84
C VAL A 172 -3.39 2.26 -3.41
N LEU A 173 -4.72 2.37 -3.50
CA LEU A 173 -5.58 1.32 -4.05
C LEU A 173 -5.96 1.57 -5.52
N ASP A 174 -5.86 2.83 -5.97
CA ASP A 174 -6.19 3.23 -7.33
C ASP A 174 -5.00 3.94 -7.99
N GLY A 175 -4.79 3.67 -9.28
CA GLY A 175 -3.71 4.25 -10.05
C GLY A 175 -3.81 5.77 -10.22
N THR A 176 -5.01 6.32 -10.22
CA THR A 176 -5.20 7.77 -10.34
C THR A 176 -4.67 8.54 -9.13
N GLU A 177 -4.62 7.93 -7.95
CA GLU A 177 -3.97 8.50 -6.77
C GLU A 177 -2.46 8.67 -6.99
N VAL A 178 -1.82 7.73 -7.73
CA VAL A 178 -0.40 7.87 -8.13
C VAL A 178 -0.23 9.08 -9.03
N LEU A 179 -1.18 9.27 -9.98
CA LEU A 179 -1.16 10.42 -10.88
C LEU A 179 -1.34 11.74 -10.10
N ALA A 180 -2.27 11.79 -9.15
CA ALA A 180 -2.49 12.95 -8.30
C ALA A 180 -1.23 13.31 -7.49
N ILE A 181 -0.55 12.32 -6.90
CA ILE A 181 0.72 12.52 -6.19
C ILE A 181 1.80 13.03 -7.14
N TYR A 182 1.86 12.52 -8.37
CA TYR A 182 2.80 12.99 -9.38
C TYR A 182 2.58 14.44 -9.76
N LEU A 183 1.33 14.81 -10.08
CA LEU A 183 0.97 16.17 -10.46
C LEU A 183 1.22 17.15 -9.31
N SER A 184 0.85 16.77 -8.08
CA SER A 184 1.13 17.54 -6.88
C SER A 184 2.63 17.84 -6.74
N ARG A 185 3.49 16.85 -6.89
CA ARG A 185 4.95 17.03 -6.79
C ARG A 185 5.54 17.85 -7.94
N LYS A 186 5.04 17.67 -9.16
CA LYS A 186 5.57 18.33 -10.36
C LYS A 186 5.09 19.78 -10.49
N LEU A 187 3.84 20.03 -10.15
CA LEU A 187 3.20 21.35 -10.30
C LEU A 187 3.19 22.15 -8.99
N GLY A 188 3.58 21.55 -7.87
CA GLY A 188 3.53 22.21 -6.55
C GLY A 188 2.11 22.45 -6.04
N LEU A 189 1.11 21.75 -6.62
CA LEU A 189 -0.31 21.87 -6.24
C LEU A 189 -0.60 20.98 -5.02
N LYS A 190 -1.61 21.34 -4.24
CA LYS A 190 -2.12 20.45 -3.20
C LYS A 190 -2.90 19.30 -3.85
N ILE A 191 -2.84 18.11 -3.26
CA ILE A 191 -3.57 16.93 -3.76
C ILE A 191 -5.09 17.21 -3.82
N THR A 192 -5.60 18.09 -2.96
CA THR A 192 -7.00 18.50 -2.92
C THR A 192 -7.41 19.41 -4.08
N ASP A 193 -6.46 19.94 -4.86
CA ASP A 193 -6.72 20.86 -5.97
C ASP A 193 -6.65 20.15 -7.34
N ILE A 194 -6.39 18.85 -7.33
CA ILE A 194 -6.29 17.95 -8.49
C ILE A 194 -7.48 16.98 -8.51
#